data_6cbf6f406d609527ac9b600db6ac9332
#
_entry.id   6cbf6f406d609527ac9b600db6ac9332
#
_cell.length_a   1.000
_cell.length_b   1.000
_cell.length_c   1.000
_cell.angle_alpha   90.00
_cell.angle_beta   90.00
_cell.angle_gamma   90.00
#
_symmetry.space_group_name_H-M   'P 1'
#
loop_
_entity.id
_entity.type
_entity.pdbx_description
1 polymer ?
#
loop_
_entity_poly.entity_id
_entity_poly.type
_entity_poly.pdbx_seq_one_letter_code
_entity_poly.pdbx_strand_id
1 'polypeptide(L)'
;RDSSTSRGLGDVYKRQTKTQSKAMSSFGLAKKLLQENRIEKLVVTDNNKKCIGLITVKDIQRGEKFPNSVRDKNGQLLVGAAIGSKPNDLLRAIELDKAGVDILFIDTAHGHSSTVLESFKKIRKKIQLPIVVGNIATPEAAKDLIKLGADAIKIGIGPGSICTTRIVAGVGVPQFTAIQDIASITSKNKIPMISDGGIRYSGDIVKALAAGANCIMAGSLFAGTDESPGEVFLFQGRSYKSYRGMGSLGAMARGSADRYFQDEINESIKLVPEGIEGRIPYKGQVSNVLFQLTGGLRSGMGYTGSKNLTILKKNAKFVRLTNSGINESHVHGVQVTKEAPNYRSN
;
A
#
# COMPACT_ATOMS: atom_id res chain seq x y z
N ARG A 1 7.67 3.09 -22.01
CA ARG A 1 8.80 3.87 -21.42
C ARG A 1 8.50 4.28 -19.99
N ASP A 2 8.36 3.34 -19.07
CA ASP A 2 8.45 3.62 -17.64
C ASP A 2 9.12 2.47 -16.90
N SER A 3 10.19 1.95 -17.52
CA SER A 3 11.16 1.07 -16.88
C SER A 3 12.13 1.84 -15.95
N SER A 4 11.98 3.16 -15.81
CA SER A 4 12.89 4.00 -15.02
C SER A 4 12.61 3.99 -13.53
N THR A 5 11.37 3.75 -13.08
CA THR A 5 11.03 3.72 -11.66
C THR A 5 11.53 2.47 -10.94
N SER A 6 11.58 1.33 -11.63
CA SER A 6 12.14 0.10 -11.06
C SER A 6 13.68 0.12 -10.99
N ARG A 7 14.35 0.86 -11.89
CA ARG A 7 15.81 1.05 -11.84
C ARG A 7 16.24 1.93 -10.66
N GLY A 8 15.46 2.96 -10.32
CA GLY A 8 15.75 3.84 -9.18
C GLY A 8 15.71 3.12 -7.84
N LEU A 9 14.75 2.21 -7.64
CA LEU A 9 14.64 1.41 -6.42
C LEU A 9 15.79 0.39 -6.28
N GLY A 10 16.19 -0.27 -7.37
CA GLY A 10 17.32 -1.19 -7.39
C GLY A 10 18.65 -0.49 -7.10
N ASP A 11 18.82 0.75 -7.52
CA ASP A 11 20.04 1.53 -7.31
C ASP A 11 20.16 2.06 -5.88
N VAL A 12 19.03 2.41 -5.25
CA VAL A 12 18.97 2.76 -3.82
C VAL A 12 19.28 1.53 -2.95
N TYR A 13 18.81 0.36 -3.34
CA TYR A 13 19.04 -0.90 -2.63
C TYR A 13 20.50 -1.37 -2.71
N LYS A 14 21.13 -1.28 -3.86
CA LYS A 14 22.54 -1.67 -4.06
C LYS A 14 23.55 -0.80 -3.29
N ARG A 15 23.18 0.41 -2.92
CA ARG A 15 24.08 1.34 -2.20
C ARG A 15 24.01 1.21 -0.68
N GLN A 16 23.09 0.41 -0.14
CA GLN A 16 23.01 0.14 1.29
C GLN A 16 23.78 -1.16 1.61
N THR A 17 25.07 -1.05 1.85
CA THR A 17 25.94 -2.20 2.11
C THR A 17 25.72 -2.86 3.49
N LYS A 18 25.91 -4.17 3.53
CA LYS A 18 25.69 -5.16 4.60
C LYS A 18 26.29 -4.92 6.00
N THR A 19 26.62 -3.72 6.42
CA THR A 19 27.44 -3.47 7.61
C THR A 19 26.69 -2.89 8.80
N GLN A 20 25.45 -3.29 9.08
CA GLN A 20 24.67 -2.61 10.12
C GLN A 20 24.37 -3.39 11.41
N SER A 21 24.70 -4.66 11.52
CA SER A 21 24.42 -5.40 12.78
C SER A 21 25.28 -4.96 13.98
N LYS A 22 26.48 -4.39 13.75
CA LYS A 22 27.27 -3.72 14.79
C LYS A 22 27.13 -2.20 14.81
N ALA A 23 26.60 -1.60 13.75
CA ALA A 23 26.52 -0.14 13.59
C ALA A 23 25.35 0.52 14.34
N MET A 24 24.25 -0.18 14.62
CA MET A 24 23.14 0.43 15.36
C MET A 24 23.48 0.78 16.82
N SER A 25 24.38 0.03 17.47
CA SER A 25 24.94 0.42 18.79
C SER A 25 25.99 1.54 18.69
N SER A 26 26.42 1.90 17.49
CA SER A 26 27.49 2.87 17.20
C SER A 26 27.01 4.15 16.50
N PHE A 27 25.72 4.30 16.17
CA PHE A 27 25.22 5.53 15.52
C PHE A 27 25.46 6.78 16.36
N GLY A 28 25.35 6.67 17.69
CA GLY A 28 25.68 7.76 18.62
C GLY A 28 27.16 8.15 18.53
N LEU A 29 28.04 7.17 18.48
CA LEU A 29 29.48 7.36 18.33
C LEU A 29 29.82 7.95 16.96
N ALA A 30 29.22 7.40 15.89
CA ALA A 30 29.43 7.93 14.54
C ALA A 30 28.97 9.39 14.41
N LYS A 31 27.82 9.76 14.99
CA LYS A 31 27.34 11.14 15.02
C LYS A 31 28.31 12.06 15.73
N LYS A 32 28.84 11.64 16.89
CA LYS A 32 29.82 12.38 17.67
C LYS A 32 31.12 12.60 16.87
N LEU A 33 31.67 11.56 16.26
CA LEU A 33 32.88 11.62 15.44
C LEU A 33 32.70 12.55 14.22
N LEU A 34 31.56 12.47 13.52
CA LEU A 34 31.25 13.36 12.40
C LEU A 34 31.21 14.83 12.84
N GLN A 35 30.59 15.13 13.99
CA GLN A 35 30.47 16.46 14.54
C GLN A 35 31.81 17.02 15.05
N GLU A 36 32.54 16.25 15.85
CA GLU A 36 33.83 16.65 16.42
C GLU A 36 34.88 16.94 15.34
N ASN A 37 34.92 16.13 14.31
CA ASN A 37 35.88 16.28 13.21
C ASN A 37 35.35 17.16 12.05
N ARG A 38 34.11 17.68 12.12
CA ARG A 38 33.45 18.49 11.08
C ARG A 38 33.52 17.85 9.69
N ILE A 39 33.30 16.53 9.64
CA ILE A 39 33.29 15.75 8.40
C ILE A 39 31.90 15.21 8.11
N GLU A 40 31.57 14.99 6.83
CA GLU A 40 30.25 14.52 6.42
C GLU A 40 30.16 12.99 6.25
N LYS A 41 31.29 12.30 6.22
CA LYS A 41 31.37 10.88 5.88
C LYS A 41 32.43 10.19 6.75
N LEU A 42 32.07 8.99 7.27
CA LEU A 42 32.97 8.10 8.00
C LEU A 42 33.12 6.79 7.24
N VAL A 43 34.35 6.39 6.98
CA VAL A 43 34.65 5.07 6.42
C VAL A 43 34.54 4.03 7.54
N VAL A 44 33.79 2.98 7.30
CA VAL A 44 33.69 1.83 8.19
C VAL A 44 34.65 0.75 7.71
N THR A 45 35.52 0.26 8.59
CA THR A 45 36.50 -0.78 8.28
C THR A 45 36.27 -2.03 9.11
N ASP A 46 36.69 -3.18 8.60
CA ASP A 46 36.85 -4.42 9.36
C ASP A 46 38.08 -4.39 10.26
N ASN A 47 38.34 -5.49 11.00
CA ASN A 47 39.47 -5.60 11.88
C ASN A 47 40.84 -5.58 11.11
N ASN A 48 40.83 -5.84 9.81
CA ASN A 48 42.00 -5.81 8.93
C ASN A 48 42.16 -4.45 8.23
N LYS A 49 41.42 -3.42 8.67
CA LYS A 49 41.39 -2.07 8.09
C LYS A 49 40.87 -2.01 6.64
N LYS A 50 40.24 -3.07 6.14
CA LYS A 50 39.59 -3.07 4.83
C LYS A 50 38.28 -2.33 4.90
N CYS A 51 38.02 -1.40 3.95
CA CYS A 51 36.77 -0.68 3.86
C CYS A 51 35.61 -1.63 3.59
N ILE A 52 34.60 -1.61 4.49
CA ILE A 52 33.40 -2.43 4.43
C ILE A 52 32.12 -1.60 4.36
N GLY A 53 32.21 -0.27 4.47
CA GLY A 53 31.07 0.61 4.39
C GLY A 53 31.40 2.08 4.58
N LEU A 54 30.33 2.90 4.50
CA LEU A 54 30.38 4.33 4.68
C LEU A 54 29.14 4.77 5.48
N ILE A 55 29.34 5.60 6.50
CA ILE A 55 28.25 6.28 7.23
C ILE A 55 28.32 7.76 6.90
N THR A 56 27.20 8.35 6.54
CA THR A 56 27.10 9.79 6.24
C THR A 56 26.19 10.51 7.21
N VAL A 57 26.38 11.85 7.33
CA VAL A 57 25.46 12.71 8.08
C VAL A 57 24.00 12.55 7.59
N LYS A 58 23.81 12.39 6.28
CA LYS A 58 22.49 12.16 5.70
C LYS A 58 21.83 10.85 6.16
N ASP A 59 22.60 9.79 6.37
CA ASP A 59 22.07 8.51 6.87
C ASP A 59 21.56 8.65 8.30
N ILE A 60 22.30 9.37 9.14
CA ILE A 60 21.89 9.67 10.51
C ILE A 60 20.63 10.55 10.52
N GLN A 61 20.63 11.65 9.77
CA GLN A 61 19.47 12.56 9.67
C GLN A 61 18.23 11.86 9.15
N ARG A 62 18.35 10.94 8.17
CA ARG A 62 17.23 10.14 7.67
C ARG A 62 16.69 9.19 8.73
N GLY A 63 17.56 8.57 9.54
CA GLY A 63 17.13 7.74 10.67
C GLY A 63 16.34 8.53 11.71
N GLU A 64 16.79 9.73 12.04
CA GLU A 64 16.11 10.64 12.98
C GLU A 64 14.80 11.20 12.40
N LYS A 65 14.78 11.58 11.13
CA LYS A 65 13.62 12.16 10.44
C LYS A 65 12.51 11.12 10.20
N PHE A 66 12.86 9.85 9.98
CA PHE A 66 11.93 8.78 9.65
C PHE A 66 12.05 7.57 10.60
N PRO A 67 11.79 7.75 11.92
CA PRO A 67 12.00 6.71 12.93
C PRO A 67 11.07 5.50 12.75
N ASN A 68 9.92 5.69 12.08
CA ASN A 68 8.91 4.65 11.86
C ASN A 68 9.08 3.91 10.52
N SER A 69 10.17 4.17 9.76
CA SER A 69 10.41 3.43 8.52
C SER A 69 10.66 1.94 8.81
N VAL A 70 10.00 1.08 8.03
CA VAL A 70 10.12 -0.37 8.18
C VAL A 70 11.44 -0.83 7.58
N ARG A 71 12.27 -1.50 8.39
CA ARG A 71 13.63 -1.88 8.02
C ARG A 71 13.90 -3.34 8.39
N ASP A 72 14.80 -3.95 7.66
CA ASP A 72 15.34 -5.27 7.98
C ASP A 72 16.33 -5.20 9.17
N LYS A 73 16.87 -6.35 9.56
CA LYS A 73 17.91 -6.48 10.60
C LYS A 73 19.22 -5.73 10.29
N ASN A 74 19.45 -5.41 9.03
CA ASN A 74 20.61 -4.65 8.55
C ASN A 74 20.33 -3.14 8.46
N GLY A 75 19.10 -2.70 8.83
CA GLY A 75 18.65 -1.32 8.74
C GLY A 75 18.27 -0.87 7.32
N GLN A 76 18.17 -1.79 6.36
CA GLN A 76 17.73 -1.52 4.99
C GLN A 76 16.20 -1.43 4.95
N LEU A 77 15.65 -0.54 4.10
CA LEU A 77 14.21 -0.46 3.90
C LEU A 77 13.69 -1.76 3.28
N LEU A 78 12.60 -2.29 3.83
CA LEU A 78 11.91 -3.41 3.20
C LEU A 78 11.22 -2.97 1.91
N VAL A 79 11.33 -3.79 0.87
CA VAL A 79 10.82 -3.51 -0.47
C VAL A 79 9.86 -4.61 -0.91
N GLY A 80 8.66 -4.20 -1.35
CA GLY A 80 7.68 -5.07 -2.00
C GLY A 80 7.61 -4.83 -3.49
N ALA A 81 7.33 -5.86 -4.28
CA ALA A 81 7.10 -5.76 -5.71
C ALA A 81 5.82 -6.46 -6.14
N ALA A 82 5.08 -5.83 -7.06
CA ALA A 82 3.86 -6.39 -7.63
C ALA A 82 4.15 -7.17 -8.91
N ILE A 83 3.46 -8.28 -9.08
CA ILE A 83 3.42 -9.11 -10.27
C ILE A 83 1.96 -9.46 -10.62
N GLY A 84 1.72 -9.83 -11.85
CA GLY A 84 0.43 -10.36 -12.31
C GLY A 84 0.34 -11.89 -12.18
N SER A 85 -0.42 -12.49 -13.10
CA SER A 85 -0.65 -13.94 -13.15
C SER A 85 -0.35 -14.58 -14.51
N LYS A 86 0.32 -13.85 -15.40
CA LYS A 86 0.72 -14.36 -16.72
C LYS A 86 1.90 -15.34 -16.63
N PRO A 87 2.14 -16.15 -17.66
CA PRO A 87 3.29 -17.06 -17.68
C PRO A 87 4.64 -16.36 -17.42
N ASN A 88 4.83 -15.17 -17.96
CA ASN A 88 6.05 -14.38 -17.78
C ASN A 88 6.22 -13.82 -16.34
N ASP A 89 5.14 -13.76 -15.54
CA ASP A 89 5.22 -13.28 -14.17
C ASP A 89 5.98 -14.23 -13.25
N LEU A 90 6.03 -15.53 -13.58
CA LEU A 90 6.91 -16.46 -12.87
C LEU A 90 8.39 -16.11 -13.06
N LEU A 91 8.81 -15.79 -14.29
CA LEU A 91 10.18 -15.36 -14.57
C LEU A 91 10.47 -14.03 -13.86
N ARG A 92 9.53 -13.09 -13.91
CA ARG A 92 9.63 -11.82 -13.19
C ARG A 92 9.75 -12.02 -11.68
N ALA A 93 8.99 -12.93 -11.09
CA ALA A 93 9.08 -13.26 -9.67
C ALA A 93 10.48 -13.78 -9.29
N ILE A 94 11.07 -14.67 -10.12
CA ILE A 94 12.42 -15.20 -9.91
C ILE A 94 13.47 -14.09 -9.99
N GLU A 95 13.37 -13.20 -10.96
CA GLU A 95 14.33 -12.09 -11.09
C GLU A 95 14.20 -11.06 -9.95
N LEU A 96 12.99 -10.83 -9.44
CA LEU A 96 12.75 -9.99 -8.28
C LEU A 96 13.32 -10.60 -7.00
N ASP A 97 13.18 -11.92 -6.81
CA ASP A 97 13.78 -12.65 -5.70
C ASP A 97 15.32 -12.55 -5.74
N LYS A 98 15.94 -12.80 -6.89
CA LYS A 98 17.39 -12.59 -7.10
C LYS A 98 17.83 -11.15 -6.85
N ALA A 99 16.98 -10.17 -7.17
CA ALA A 99 17.26 -8.76 -6.93
C ALA A 99 17.16 -8.37 -5.44
N GLY A 100 16.65 -9.27 -4.59
CA GLY A 100 16.55 -9.10 -3.15
C GLY A 100 15.30 -8.34 -2.69
N VAL A 101 14.17 -8.51 -3.37
CA VAL A 101 12.88 -8.04 -2.86
C VAL A 101 12.48 -8.80 -1.60
N ASP A 102 11.84 -8.13 -0.65
CA ASP A 102 11.47 -8.76 0.63
C ASP A 102 10.09 -9.42 0.61
N ILE A 103 9.18 -8.96 -0.25
CA ILE A 103 7.81 -9.46 -0.35
C ILE A 103 7.26 -9.30 -1.77
N LEU A 104 6.55 -10.31 -2.26
CA LEU A 104 5.85 -10.27 -3.54
C LEU A 104 4.35 -10.07 -3.36
N PHE A 105 3.75 -9.31 -4.28
CA PHE A 105 2.30 -9.11 -4.36
C PHE A 105 1.78 -9.64 -5.68
N ILE A 106 1.00 -10.71 -5.66
CA ILE A 106 0.18 -11.11 -6.81
C ILE A 106 -1.07 -10.25 -6.76
N ASP A 107 -1.06 -9.19 -7.59
CA ASP A 107 -2.06 -8.12 -7.55
C ASP A 107 -2.94 -8.15 -8.80
N THR A 108 -4.15 -8.67 -8.67
CA THR A 108 -5.10 -8.90 -9.77
C THR A 108 -6.49 -8.35 -9.44
N ALA A 109 -7.32 -8.12 -10.45
CA ALA A 109 -8.70 -7.69 -10.25
C ALA A 109 -9.56 -8.79 -9.59
N HIS A 110 -9.21 -10.07 -9.79
CA HIS A 110 -9.91 -11.22 -9.20
C HIS A 110 -8.94 -12.33 -8.81
N GLY A 111 -8.47 -12.30 -7.57
CA GLY A 111 -7.48 -13.24 -7.03
C GLY A 111 -7.95 -14.69 -6.89
N HIS A 112 -9.24 -14.95 -7.02
CA HIS A 112 -9.82 -16.30 -6.95
C HIS A 112 -10.12 -16.93 -8.32
N SER A 113 -9.65 -16.32 -9.41
CA SER A 113 -9.75 -16.93 -10.74
C SER A 113 -8.81 -18.14 -10.85
N SER A 114 -9.20 -19.14 -11.67
CA SER A 114 -8.38 -20.34 -11.92
C SER A 114 -6.96 -19.99 -12.40
N THR A 115 -6.84 -19.04 -13.29
CA THR A 115 -5.55 -18.54 -13.81
C THR A 115 -4.65 -18.03 -12.69
N VAL A 116 -5.19 -17.23 -11.76
CA VAL A 116 -4.43 -16.70 -10.62
C VAL A 116 -4.03 -17.81 -9.66
N LEU A 117 -4.94 -18.73 -9.33
CA LEU A 117 -4.66 -19.86 -8.44
C LEU A 117 -3.56 -20.76 -8.99
N GLU A 118 -3.62 -21.09 -10.29
CA GLU A 118 -2.59 -21.90 -10.95
C GLU A 118 -1.24 -21.19 -11.03
N SER A 119 -1.23 -19.90 -11.38
CA SER A 119 -0.03 -19.07 -11.41
C SER A 119 0.60 -18.99 -10.02
N PHE A 120 -0.20 -18.69 -9.01
CA PHE A 120 0.26 -18.63 -7.62
C PHE A 120 0.88 -19.97 -7.17
N LYS A 121 0.24 -21.10 -7.47
CA LYS A 121 0.76 -22.43 -7.16
C LYS A 121 2.12 -22.69 -7.81
N LYS A 122 2.34 -22.23 -9.05
CA LYS A 122 3.62 -22.35 -9.75
C LYS A 122 4.69 -21.45 -9.13
N ILE A 123 4.35 -20.19 -8.80
CA ILE A 123 5.23 -19.21 -8.16
C ILE A 123 5.64 -19.70 -6.77
N ARG A 124 4.67 -20.14 -5.93
CA ARG A 124 4.93 -20.62 -4.56
C ARG A 124 5.91 -21.81 -4.52
N LYS A 125 5.90 -22.67 -5.53
CA LYS A 125 6.86 -23.80 -5.63
C LYS A 125 8.31 -23.35 -5.85
N LYS A 126 8.52 -22.16 -6.40
CA LYS A 126 9.85 -21.65 -6.77
C LYS A 126 10.38 -20.56 -5.84
N ILE A 127 9.47 -19.80 -5.24
CA ILE A 127 9.78 -18.61 -4.42
C ILE A 127 9.48 -18.91 -2.96
N GLN A 128 10.45 -18.62 -2.09
CA GLN A 128 10.31 -18.77 -0.63
C GLN A 128 9.97 -17.45 0.08
N LEU A 129 10.04 -16.30 -0.62
CA LEU A 129 9.65 -15.01 -0.08
C LEU A 129 8.19 -15.01 0.36
N PRO A 130 7.82 -14.15 1.32
CA PRO A 130 6.42 -13.88 1.62
C PRO A 130 5.65 -13.42 0.37
N ILE A 131 4.47 -14.01 0.14
CA ILE A 131 3.61 -13.67 -1.00
C ILE A 131 2.24 -13.22 -0.50
N VAL A 132 1.87 -12.00 -0.84
CA VAL A 132 0.52 -11.45 -0.69
C VAL A 132 -0.27 -11.75 -1.96
N VAL A 133 -1.48 -12.27 -1.83
CA VAL A 133 -2.34 -12.58 -2.98
C VAL A 133 -3.66 -11.81 -2.89
N GLY A 134 -4.10 -11.25 -3.98
CA GLY A 134 -5.39 -10.55 -4.09
C GLY A 134 -5.72 -10.09 -5.52
N ASN A 135 -6.88 -9.41 -5.71
CA ASN A 135 -7.84 -9.09 -4.66
C ASN A 135 -8.94 -10.13 -4.56
N ILE A 136 -9.44 -10.30 -3.37
CA ILE A 136 -10.59 -11.17 -3.09
C ILE A 136 -11.62 -10.42 -2.25
N ALA A 137 -12.83 -10.99 -2.12
CA ALA A 137 -13.88 -10.41 -1.29
C ALA A 137 -14.72 -11.47 -0.54
N THR A 138 -14.39 -12.77 -0.67
CA THR A 138 -15.20 -13.85 -0.10
C THR A 138 -14.39 -14.76 0.82
N PRO A 139 -15.05 -15.39 1.83
CA PRO A 139 -14.43 -16.37 2.71
C PRO A 139 -13.87 -17.59 1.99
N GLU A 140 -14.54 -18.06 0.94
CA GLU A 140 -14.13 -19.21 0.14
C GLU A 140 -12.79 -18.94 -0.54
N ALA A 141 -12.66 -17.77 -1.19
CA ALA A 141 -11.42 -17.33 -1.81
C ALA A 141 -10.26 -17.27 -0.80
N ALA A 142 -10.53 -16.77 0.41
CA ALA A 142 -9.52 -16.72 1.47
C ALA A 142 -9.06 -18.12 1.88
N LYS A 143 -9.99 -19.07 2.05
CA LYS A 143 -9.66 -20.47 2.40
C LYS A 143 -8.77 -21.12 1.35
N ASP A 144 -9.10 -20.94 0.06
CA ASP A 144 -8.34 -21.55 -1.03
C ASP A 144 -6.94 -20.97 -1.16
N LEU A 145 -6.80 -19.63 -1.06
CA LEU A 145 -5.49 -18.98 -1.08
C LEU A 145 -4.60 -19.37 0.10
N ILE A 146 -5.17 -19.46 1.31
CA ILE A 146 -4.46 -19.93 2.51
C ILE A 146 -3.99 -21.37 2.33
N LYS A 147 -4.85 -22.25 1.80
CA LYS A 147 -4.50 -23.65 1.51
C LYS A 147 -3.37 -23.77 0.50
N LEU A 148 -3.27 -22.85 -0.44
CA LEU A 148 -2.18 -22.77 -1.43
C LEU A 148 -0.90 -22.15 -0.88
N GLY A 149 -0.89 -21.63 0.35
CA GLY A 149 0.30 -21.08 1.02
C GLY A 149 0.49 -19.57 0.85
N ALA A 150 -0.60 -18.80 0.77
CA ALA A 150 -0.51 -17.34 0.84
C ALA A 150 -0.08 -16.88 2.25
N ASP A 151 0.92 -16.01 2.30
CA ASP A 151 1.42 -15.44 3.57
C ASP A 151 0.58 -14.25 4.04
N ALA A 152 -0.11 -13.57 3.13
CA ALA A 152 -1.10 -12.54 3.41
C ALA A 152 -2.12 -12.44 2.29
N ILE A 153 -3.28 -11.86 2.58
CA ILE A 153 -4.39 -11.71 1.65
C ILE A 153 -4.76 -10.24 1.48
N LYS A 154 -4.97 -9.82 0.23
CA LYS A 154 -5.43 -8.47 -0.09
C LYS A 154 -6.90 -8.48 -0.50
N ILE A 155 -7.71 -7.65 0.19
CA ILE A 155 -9.17 -7.66 0.14
C ILE A 155 -9.69 -6.38 -0.50
N GLY A 156 -10.56 -6.52 -1.49
CA GLY A 156 -11.27 -5.40 -2.12
C GLY A 156 -11.58 -5.64 -3.58
N ILE A 157 -12.85 -5.88 -3.89
CA ILE A 157 -13.37 -5.97 -5.26
C ILE A 157 -14.30 -4.78 -5.49
N GLY A 158 -13.83 -3.83 -6.31
CA GLY A 158 -14.58 -2.65 -6.72
C GLY A 158 -14.73 -1.51 -5.71
N PRO A 159 -13.98 -1.40 -4.58
CA PRO A 159 -14.16 -0.30 -3.63
C PRO A 159 -13.39 0.98 -4.00
N GLY A 160 -12.52 0.94 -5.00
CA GLY A 160 -11.70 2.10 -5.41
C GLY A 160 -12.56 3.28 -5.88
N SER A 161 -12.13 4.51 -5.58
CA SER A 161 -12.89 5.74 -5.90
C SER A 161 -13.06 6.00 -7.40
N ILE A 162 -12.21 5.41 -8.22
CA ILE A 162 -12.23 5.50 -9.69
C ILE A 162 -12.52 4.15 -10.34
N CYS A 163 -12.92 3.15 -9.55
CA CYS A 163 -13.29 1.82 -10.02
C CYS A 163 -14.79 1.79 -10.38
N THR A 164 -15.12 1.26 -11.55
CA THR A 164 -16.49 1.10 -12.01
C THR A 164 -16.91 -0.37 -12.13
N THR A 165 -16.10 -1.33 -11.69
CA THR A 165 -16.36 -2.78 -11.76
C THR A 165 -17.75 -3.14 -11.22
N ARG A 166 -18.16 -2.57 -10.09
CA ARG A 166 -19.48 -2.85 -9.49
C ARG A 166 -20.66 -2.41 -10.35
N ILE A 167 -20.46 -1.39 -11.18
CA ILE A 167 -21.51 -0.85 -12.06
C ILE A 167 -21.43 -1.52 -13.43
N VAL A 168 -20.23 -1.66 -14.00
CA VAL A 168 -20.02 -2.19 -15.36
C VAL A 168 -20.17 -3.71 -15.40
N ALA A 169 -19.52 -4.40 -14.45
CA ALA A 169 -19.53 -5.86 -14.38
C ALA A 169 -20.58 -6.42 -13.39
N GLY A 170 -21.20 -5.57 -12.55
CA GLY A 170 -22.16 -5.99 -11.55
C GLY A 170 -21.58 -6.82 -10.41
N VAL A 171 -20.23 -6.82 -10.25
CA VAL A 171 -19.50 -7.67 -9.31
C VAL A 171 -18.80 -6.83 -8.25
N GLY A 172 -18.86 -7.28 -7.00
CA GLY A 172 -18.17 -6.67 -5.87
C GLY A 172 -18.91 -6.88 -4.56
N VAL A 173 -18.19 -6.61 -3.45
CA VAL A 173 -18.74 -6.69 -2.09
C VAL A 173 -18.42 -5.37 -1.37
N PRO A 174 -19.33 -4.81 -0.57
CA PRO A 174 -19.03 -3.66 0.28
C PRO A 174 -17.79 -3.93 1.12
N GLN A 175 -16.81 -3.01 1.12
CA GLN A 175 -15.47 -3.26 1.64
C GLN A 175 -15.48 -3.69 3.11
N PHE A 176 -16.30 -3.05 3.94
CA PHE A 176 -16.41 -3.39 5.35
C PHE A 176 -16.93 -4.82 5.55
N THR A 177 -17.96 -5.21 4.81
CA THR A 177 -18.52 -6.58 4.82
C THR A 177 -17.46 -7.61 4.42
N ALA A 178 -16.74 -7.36 3.31
CA ALA A 178 -15.67 -8.26 2.85
C ALA A 178 -14.60 -8.49 3.93
N ILE A 179 -14.20 -7.41 4.64
CA ILE A 179 -13.24 -7.52 5.74
C ILE A 179 -13.81 -8.38 6.88
N GLN A 180 -15.05 -8.10 7.33
CA GLN A 180 -15.66 -8.83 8.43
C GLN A 180 -15.83 -10.32 8.12
N ASP A 181 -16.32 -10.65 6.94
CA ASP A 181 -16.58 -12.03 6.52
C ASP A 181 -15.30 -12.86 6.46
N ILE A 182 -14.19 -12.25 6.04
CA ILE A 182 -12.89 -12.93 5.91
C ILE A 182 -12.13 -12.94 7.25
N ALA A 183 -12.37 -11.99 8.14
CA ALA A 183 -11.61 -11.79 9.38
C ALA A 183 -11.53 -13.05 10.27
N SER A 184 -12.63 -13.80 10.40
CA SER A 184 -12.67 -15.02 11.21
C SER A 184 -11.73 -16.11 10.66
N ILE A 185 -11.62 -16.22 9.34
CA ILE A 185 -10.79 -17.20 8.67
C ILE A 185 -9.33 -16.85 8.77
N THR A 186 -8.98 -15.60 8.45
CA THR A 186 -7.59 -15.12 8.50
C THR A 186 -7.05 -15.10 9.92
N SER A 187 -7.85 -14.70 10.90
CA SER A 187 -7.48 -14.71 12.32
C SER A 187 -7.20 -16.12 12.83
N LYS A 188 -8.08 -17.10 12.51
CA LYS A 188 -7.91 -18.51 12.88
C LYS A 188 -6.62 -19.11 12.30
N ASN A 189 -6.27 -18.73 11.09
CA ASN A 189 -5.08 -19.22 10.40
C ASN A 189 -3.84 -18.33 10.62
N LYS A 190 -3.95 -17.25 11.38
CA LYS A 190 -2.88 -16.26 11.64
C LYS A 190 -2.32 -15.62 10.37
N ILE A 191 -3.15 -15.46 9.33
CA ILE A 191 -2.79 -14.84 8.06
C ILE A 191 -3.17 -13.36 8.09
N PRO A 192 -2.22 -12.43 7.88
CA PRO A 192 -2.54 -11.00 7.80
C PRO A 192 -3.46 -10.66 6.63
N MET A 193 -4.30 -9.63 6.81
CA MET A 193 -5.13 -9.07 5.74
C MET A 193 -4.78 -7.61 5.47
N ILE A 194 -4.79 -7.25 4.19
CA ILE A 194 -4.68 -5.87 3.71
C ILE A 194 -6.06 -5.45 3.18
N SER A 195 -6.65 -4.41 3.76
CA SER A 195 -7.85 -3.78 3.22
C SER A 195 -7.46 -2.81 2.11
N ASP A 196 -7.82 -3.13 0.87
CA ASP A 196 -7.44 -2.36 -0.31
C ASP A 196 -8.65 -1.64 -0.91
N GLY A 197 -8.61 -0.30 -0.86
CA GLY A 197 -9.65 0.58 -1.38
C GLY A 197 -10.79 0.88 -0.41
N GLY A 198 -11.67 1.79 -0.82
CA GLY A 198 -12.84 2.22 -0.04
C GLY A 198 -12.51 3.15 1.14
N ILE A 199 -11.27 3.58 1.29
CA ILE A 199 -10.80 4.46 2.36
C ILE A 199 -10.84 5.91 1.89
N ARG A 200 -11.70 6.72 2.49
CA ARG A 200 -11.91 8.14 2.17
C ARG A 200 -11.41 9.06 3.29
N TYR A 201 -11.57 8.63 4.53
CA TYR A 201 -11.24 9.35 5.75
C TYR A 201 -10.43 8.47 6.71
N SER A 202 -9.78 9.08 7.68
CA SER A 202 -9.08 8.35 8.75
C SER A 202 -10.03 7.45 9.55
N GLY A 203 -11.30 7.82 9.69
CA GLY A 203 -12.32 6.97 10.34
C GLY A 203 -12.56 5.65 9.59
N ASP A 204 -12.40 5.62 8.26
CA ASP A 204 -12.51 4.36 7.51
C ASP A 204 -11.30 3.44 7.80
N ILE A 205 -10.12 4.01 8.04
CA ILE A 205 -8.93 3.26 8.50
C ILE A 205 -9.22 2.59 9.85
N VAL A 206 -9.77 3.35 10.81
CA VAL A 206 -10.15 2.84 12.13
C VAL A 206 -11.12 1.67 11.99
N LYS A 207 -12.19 1.84 11.19
CA LYS A 207 -13.20 0.80 10.96
C LYS A 207 -12.61 -0.46 10.32
N ALA A 208 -11.79 -0.30 9.27
CA ALA A 208 -11.18 -1.44 8.58
C ALA A 208 -10.22 -2.22 9.49
N LEU A 209 -9.38 -1.53 10.25
CA LEU A 209 -8.47 -2.16 11.22
C LEU A 209 -9.23 -2.83 12.36
N ALA A 210 -10.27 -2.18 12.89
CA ALA A 210 -11.12 -2.73 13.94
C ALA A 210 -11.90 -3.98 13.46
N ALA A 211 -12.35 -3.99 12.19
CA ALA A 211 -13.04 -5.11 11.57
C ALA A 211 -12.13 -6.33 11.31
N GLY A 212 -10.81 -6.18 11.42
CA GLY A 212 -9.88 -7.31 11.31
C GLY A 212 -8.66 -7.07 10.43
N ALA A 213 -8.65 -6.06 9.57
CA ALA A 213 -7.48 -5.78 8.72
C ALA A 213 -6.21 -5.50 9.57
N ASN A 214 -5.05 -5.84 9.01
CA ASN A 214 -3.75 -5.58 9.61
C ASN A 214 -3.07 -4.37 8.98
N CYS A 215 -3.31 -4.16 7.69
CA CYS A 215 -2.81 -3.05 6.90
C CYS A 215 -3.91 -2.45 6.03
N ILE A 216 -3.69 -1.21 5.59
CA ILE A 216 -4.57 -0.48 4.69
C ILE A 216 -3.79 -0.16 3.41
N MET A 217 -4.41 -0.39 2.25
CA MET A 217 -3.97 0.13 0.97
C MET A 217 -4.97 1.18 0.48
N ALA A 218 -4.47 2.33 0.06
CA ALA A 218 -5.30 3.45 -0.37
C ALA A 218 -4.69 4.13 -1.60
N GLY A 219 -5.50 4.39 -2.61
CA GLY A 219 -5.10 5.09 -3.84
C GLY A 219 -5.37 6.60 -3.75
N SER A 220 -6.65 6.99 -3.73
CA SER A 220 -7.08 8.40 -3.82
C SER A 220 -6.57 9.28 -2.67
N LEU A 221 -6.33 8.73 -1.50
CA LEU A 221 -5.77 9.50 -0.38
C LEU A 221 -4.37 10.02 -0.70
N PHE A 222 -3.57 9.27 -1.45
CA PHE A 222 -2.20 9.62 -1.80
C PHE A 222 -2.02 10.17 -3.21
N ALA A 223 -2.97 9.94 -4.12
CA ALA A 223 -2.85 10.31 -5.52
C ALA A 223 -2.63 11.82 -5.78
N GLY A 224 -3.07 12.69 -4.86
CA GLY A 224 -2.86 14.14 -4.94
C GLY A 224 -1.56 14.65 -4.29
N THR A 225 -0.69 13.77 -3.77
CA THR A 225 0.54 14.17 -3.07
C THR A 225 1.69 14.44 -4.03
N ASP A 226 2.72 15.15 -3.57
CA ASP A 226 3.94 15.45 -4.35
C ASP A 226 4.61 14.18 -4.85
N GLU A 227 4.67 13.16 -3.99
CA GLU A 227 5.38 11.90 -4.23
C GLU A 227 4.63 10.96 -5.17
N SER A 228 3.33 11.19 -5.44
CA SER A 228 2.58 10.40 -6.42
C SER A 228 2.91 10.85 -7.85
N PRO A 229 2.86 9.97 -8.86
CA PRO A 229 3.06 10.36 -10.24
C PRO A 229 1.92 11.28 -10.73
N GLY A 230 2.17 12.00 -11.84
CA GLY A 230 1.25 12.94 -12.47
C GLY A 230 1.63 14.39 -12.22
N GLU A 231 1.28 15.24 -13.18
CA GLU A 231 1.57 16.67 -13.13
C GLU A 231 0.53 17.42 -12.32
N VAL A 232 0.96 18.52 -11.67
CA VAL A 232 0.07 19.47 -11.01
C VAL A 232 -0.40 20.48 -12.05
N PHE A 233 -1.72 20.70 -12.13
CA PHE A 233 -2.31 21.68 -13.03
C PHE A 233 -3.40 22.48 -12.32
N LEU A 234 -3.65 23.70 -12.82
CA LEU A 234 -4.70 24.58 -12.30
C LEU A 234 -6.02 24.32 -13.03
N PHE A 235 -7.09 24.22 -12.27
CA PHE A 235 -8.44 24.15 -12.78
C PHE A 235 -9.39 24.93 -11.84
N GLN A 236 -10.11 25.89 -12.38
CA GLN A 236 -11.03 26.75 -11.61
C GLN A 236 -10.40 27.35 -10.34
N GLY A 237 -9.16 27.87 -10.48
CA GLY A 237 -8.43 28.50 -9.37
C GLY A 237 -7.87 27.55 -8.31
N ARG A 238 -7.96 26.23 -8.49
CA ARG A 238 -7.41 25.23 -7.56
C ARG A 238 -6.42 24.32 -8.26
N SER A 239 -5.42 23.83 -7.51
CA SER A 239 -4.43 22.88 -8.00
C SER A 239 -4.96 21.45 -7.91
N TYR A 240 -4.76 20.68 -8.98
CA TYR A 240 -5.15 19.28 -9.11
C TYR A 240 -4.00 18.44 -9.67
N LYS A 241 -4.10 17.13 -9.49
CA LYS A 241 -3.29 16.13 -10.19
C LYS A 241 -4.19 15.20 -11.01
N SER A 242 -3.70 14.72 -12.13
CA SER A 242 -4.36 13.65 -12.89
C SER A 242 -4.36 12.36 -12.08
N TYR A 243 -5.47 11.65 -12.09
CA TYR A 243 -5.64 10.38 -11.40
C TYR A 243 -6.46 9.43 -12.25
N ARG A 244 -5.97 8.21 -12.46
CA ARG A 244 -6.67 7.22 -13.29
C ARG A 244 -6.71 5.85 -12.63
N GLY A 245 -7.78 5.10 -12.89
CA GLY A 245 -7.91 3.71 -12.49
C GLY A 245 -7.09 2.79 -13.38
N MET A 246 -6.64 1.67 -12.82
CA MET A 246 -5.96 0.62 -13.59
C MET A 246 -6.85 0.03 -14.69
N GLY A 247 -8.20 0.04 -14.49
CA GLY A 247 -9.19 -0.36 -15.50
C GLY A 247 -9.68 0.77 -16.41
N SER A 248 -9.05 1.95 -16.41
CA SER A 248 -9.36 3.01 -17.36
C SER A 248 -8.81 2.69 -18.76
N LEU A 249 -9.42 3.23 -19.81
CA LEU A 249 -8.95 3.00 -21.19
C LEU A 249 -7.47 3.33 -21.37
N GLY A 250 -7.02 4.47 -20.86
CA GLY A 250 -5.63 4.88 -20.97
C GLY A 250 -4.65 4.02 -20.16
N ALA A 251 -5.08 3.39 -19.06
CA ALA A 251 -4.26 2.42 -18.33
C ALA A 251 -4.23 1.08 -19.06
N MET A 252 -5.38 0.58 -19.51
CA MET A 252 -5.51 -0.70 -20.22
C MET A 252 -4.71 -0.69 -21.53
N ALA A 253 -4.77 0.38 -22.31
CA ALA A 253 -3.96 0.55 -23.51
C ALA A 253 -2.44 0.58 -23.26
N ARG A 254 -2.00 0.82 -22.02
CA ARG A 254 -0.59 0.84 -21.60
C ARG A 254 -0.15 -0.45 -20.90
N GLY A 255 -0.97 -1.50 -20.89
CA GLY A 255 -0.60 -2.83 -20.43
C GLY A 255 -1.33 -3.34 -19.20
N SER A 256 -2.32 -2.62 -18.63
CA SER A 256 -3.09 -3.13 -17.49
C SER A 256 -4.36 -3.91 -17.89
N ALA A 257 -4.60 -4.14 -19.18
CA ALA A 257 -5.75 -4.90 -19.69
C ALA A 257 -5.78 -6.36 -19.17
N ASP A 258 -4.61 -6.93 -18.91
CA ASP A 258 -4.44 -8.28 -18.36
C ASP A 258 -5.07 -8.45 -16.96
N ARG A 259 -5.10 -7.39 -16.15
CA ARG A 259 -5.77 -7.41 -14.83
C ARG A 259 -7.27 -7.66 -14.94
N TYR A 260 -7.86 -7.33 -16.10
CA TYR A 260 -9.29 -7.37 -16.41
C TYR A 260 -9.65 -8.44 -17.44
N PHE A 261 -8.76 -9.42 -17.66
CA PHE A 261 -8.97 -10.53 -18.59
C PHE A 261 -9.19 -10.08 -20.05
N GLN A 262 -8.57 -8.96 -20.45
CA GLN A 262 -8.75 -8.33 -21.77
C GLN A 262 -7.42 -8.14 -22.50
N ASP A 263 -6.41 -8.93 -22.21
CA ASP A 263 -5.07 -8.82 -22.81
C ASP A 263 -4.99 -9.30 -24.27
N GLU A 264 -5.95 -10.09 -24.72
CA GLU A 264 -6.05 -10.54 -26.12
C GLU A 264 -6.68 -9.47 -27.04
N ILE A 265 -7.24 -8.39 -26.46
CA ILE A 265 -7.90 -7.33 -27.21
C ILE A 265 -6.86 -6.30 -27.66
N ASN A 266 -6.48 -6.36 -28.94
CA ASN A 266 -5.47 -5.46 -29.54
C ASN A 266 -6.02 -4.07 -29.90
N GLU A 267 -7.34 -3.95 -30.13
CA GLU A 267 -7.98 -2.69 -30.50
C GLU A 267 -8.53 -1.99 -29.27
N SER A 268 -7.99 -0.83 -28.92
CA SER A 268 -8.40 -0.09 -27.72
C SER A 268 -9.89 0.26 -27.68
N ILE A 269 -10.54 0.39 -28.82
CA ILE A 269 -11.98 0.68 -28.94
C ILE A 269 -12.87 -0.50 -28.49
N LYS A 270 -12.32 -1.71 -28.49
CA LYS A 270 -13.03 -2.93 -28.06
C LYS A 270 -12.83 -3.25 -26.58
N LEU A 271 -11.96 -2.52 -25.88
CA LEU A 271 -11.77 -2.68 -24.44
C LEU A 271 -13.02 -2.21 -23.68
N VAL A 272 -13.41 -2.96 -22.67
CA VAL A 272 -14.48 -2.61 -21.73
C VAL A 272 -13.85 -2.08 -20.46
N PRO A 273 -13.81 -0.75 -20.23
CA PRO A 273 -13.15 -0.18 -19.06
C PRO A 273 -13.96 -0.43 -17.80
N GLU A 274 -13.27 -0.78 -16.74
CA GLU A 274 -13.79 -0.91 -15.37
C GLU A 274 -13.23 0.17 -14.43
N GLY A 275 -12.84 1.29 -14.98
CA GLY A 275 -12.31 2.44 -14.26
C GLY A 275 -12.33 3.70 -15.10
N ILE A 276 -12.24 4.84 -14.42
CA ILE A 276 -12.27 6.15 -15.04
C ILE A 276 -10.92 6.87 -14.94
N GLU A 277 -10.75 7.89 -15.75
CA GLU A 277 -9.71 8.91 -15.62
C GLU A 277 -10.34 10.20 -15.09
N GLY A 278 -9.67 10.84 -14.17
CA GLY A 278 -10.17 12.05 -13.53
C GLY A 278 -9.04 12.89 -12.94
N ARG A 279 -9.41 13.84 -12.12
CA ARG A 279 -8.49 14.68 -11.37
C ARG A 279 -8.79 14.60 -9.88
N ILE A 280 -7.75 14.77 -9.08
CA ILE A 280 -7.85 14.80 -7.62
C ILE A 280 -7.22 16.09 -7.10
N PRO A 281 -7.78 16.73 -6.06
CA PRO A 281 -7.18 17.90 -5.47
C PRO A 281 -5.73 17.64 -5.02
N TYR A 282 -4.84 18.56 -5.35
CA TYR A 282 -3.46 18.53 -4.87
C TYR A 282 -3.40 18.69 -3.35
N LYS A 283 -2.54 17.92 -2.69
CA LYS A 283 -2.47 17.79 -1.23
C LYS A 283 -1.11 18.12 -0.62
N GLY A 284 -0.12 18.47 -1.45
CA GLY A 284 1.27 18.67 -0.99
C GLY A 284 1.93 17.36 -0.57
N GLN A 285 2.85 17.44 0.38
CA GLN A 285 3.67 16.30 0.80
C GLN A 285 2.85 15.17 1.45
N VAL A 286 3.19 13.92 1.12
CA VAL A 286 2.55 12.72 1.70
C VAL A 286 2.69 12.66 3.22
N SER A 287 3.77 13.20 3.77
CA SER A 287 3.99 13.27 5.23
C SER A 287 2.85 13.97 5.97
N ASN A 288 2.32 15.07 5.40
CA ASN A 288 1.20 15.80 5.98
C ASN A 288 -0.10 14.98 5.94
N VAL A 289 -0.34 14.28 4.84
CA VAL A 289 -1.49 13.39 4.70
C VAL A 289 -1.39 12.24 5.71
N LEU A 290 -0.23 11.59 5.82
CA LEU A 290 0.01 10.50 6.78
C LEU A 290 -0.15 10.98 8.23
N PHE A 291 0.30 12.19 8.55
CA PHE A 291 0.12 12.76 9.89
C PHE A 291 -1.36 12.87 10.26
N GLN A 292 -2.20 13.39 9.36
CA GLN A 292 -3.64 13.51 9.58
C GLN A 292 -4.32 12.13 9.69
N LEU A 293 -3.97 11.19 8.81
CA LEU A 293 -4.54 9.84 8.82
C LEU A 293 -4.18 9.07 10.10
N THR A 294 -2.92 9.12 10.53
CA THR A 294 -2.46 8.46 11.76
C THR A 294 -2.99 9.17 13.00
N GLY A 295 -3.13 10.50 12.97
CA GLY A 295 -3.78 11.28 14.01
C GLY A 295 -5.23 10.84 14.23
N GLY A 296 -6.02 10.73 13.15
CA GLY A 296 -7.39 10.24 13.22
C GLY A 296 -7.50 8.78 13.70
N LEU A 297 -6.55 7.91 13.31
CA LEU A 297 -6.48 6.55 13.85
C LEU A 297 -6.24 6.56 15.37
N ARG A 298 -5.27 7.36 15.85
CA ARG A 298 -5.00 7.51 17.29
C ARG A 298 -6.21 8.03 18.04
N SER A 299 -6.94 9.00 17.50
CA SER A 299 -8.19 9.50 18.09
C SER A 299 -9.22 8.38 18.22
N GLY A 300 -9.47 7.61 17.16
CA GLY A 300 -10.39 6.47 17.19
C GLY A 300 -9.98 5.40 18.20
N MET A 301 -8.67 5.12 18.32
CA MET A 301 -8.15 4.23 19.37
C MET A 301 -8.35 4.81 20.77
N GLY A 302 -8.20 6.12 20.94
CA GLY A 302 -8.47 6.82 22.21
C GLY A 302 -9.93 6.68 22.63
N TYR A 303 -10.88 6.98 21.75
CA TYR A 303 -12.32 6.84 22.03
C TYR A 303 -12.74 5.41 22.39
N THR A 304 -12.06 4.40 21.85
CA THR A 304 -12.35 2.98 22.15
C THR A 304 -11.52 2.40 23.31
N GLY A 305 -10.70 3.21 23.98
CA GLY A 305 -9.80 2.76 25.06
C GLY A 305 -8.76 1.73 24.58
N SER A 306 -8.30 1.85 23.33
CA SER A 306 -7.48 0.83 22.67
C SER A 306 -6.02 1.26 22.59
N LYS A 307 -5.15 0.68 23.43
CA LYS A 307 -3.70 0.99 23.43
C LYS A 307 -2.91 0.45 22.23
N ASN A 308 -3.46 -0.49 21.50
CA ASN A 308 -2.88 -1.06 20.28
C ASN A 308 -3.96 -1.64 19.37
N LEU A 309 -3.59 -2.06 18.14
CA LEU A 309 -4.54 -2.59 17.17
C LEU A 309 -5.21 -3.91 17.61
N THR A 310 -4.54 -4.75 18.38
CA THR A 310 -5.13 -5.98 18.92
C THR A 310 -6.28 -5.66 19.87
N ILE A 311 -6.11 -4.68 20.75
CA ILE A 311 -7.16 -4.21 21.65
C ILE A 311 -8.27 -3.50 20.89
N LEU A 312 -7.94 -2.72 19.85
CA LEU A 312 -8.92 -2.09 18.97
C LEU A 312 -9.86 -3.14 18.35
N LYS A 313 -9.31 -4.20 17.77
CA LYS A 313 -10.12 -5.32 17.20
C LYS A 313 -11.04 -5.97 18.24
N LYS A 314 -10.62 -6.04 19.50
CA LYS A 314 -11.40 -6.64 20.61
C LYS A 314 -12.49 -5.70 21.14
N ASN A 315 -12.17 -4.42 21.31
CA ASN A 315 -13.04 -3.46 22.00
C ASN A 315 -14.07 -2.82 21.07
N ALA A 316 -13.76 -2.68 19.78
CA ALA A 316 -14.62 -1.98 18.84
C ALA A 316 -15.98 -2.70 18.68
N LYS A 317 -17.05 -1.90 18.76
CA LYS A 317 -18.40 -2.34 18.45
C LYS A 317 -18.92 -1.53 17.26
N PHE A 318 -19.59 -2.20 16.36
CA PHE A 318 -20.15 -1.59 15.16
C PHE A 318 -21.65 -1.48 15.25
N VAL A 319 -22.18 -0.35 14.81
CA VAL A 319 -23.62 -0.13 14.67
C VAL A 319 -23.94 0.10 13.19
N ARG A 320 -25.07 -0.41 12.74
CA ARG A 320 -25.56 -0.15 11.39
C ARG A 320 -26.23 1.21 11.37
N LEU A 321 -25.86 2.06 10.41
CA LEU A 321 -26.45 3.37 10.20
C LEU A 321 -27.47 3.34 9.07
N THR A 322 -28.52 4.13 9.20
CA THR A 322 -29.42 4.51 8.11
C THR A 322 -28.82 5.68 7.31
N ASN A 323 -29.42 6.03 6.18
CA ASN A 323 -29.02 7.22 5.43
C ASN A 323 -29.13 8.50 6.27
N SER A 324 -30.14 8.62 7.11
CA SER A 324 -30.28 9.75 8.05
C SER A 324 -29.11 9.79 9.05
N GLY A 325 -28.73 8.65 9.63
CA GLY A 325 -27.57 8.57 10.53
C GLY A 325 -26.22 8.85 9.83
N ILE A 326 -26.11 8.53 8.54
CA ILE A 326 -24.92 8.93 7.74
C ILE A 326 -24.90 10.46 7.57
N ASN A 327 -26.03 11.08 7.24
CA ASN A 327 -26.13 12.54 7.08
C ASN A 327 -25.82 13.26 8.41
N GLU A 328 -26.33 12.76 9.54
CA GLU A 328 -26.00 13.26 10.88
C GLU A 328 -24.50 13.15 11.20
N SER A 329 -23.82 12.11 10.70
CA SER A 329 -22.39 11.89 10.89
C SER A 329 -21.52 12.90 10.14
N HIS A 330 -22.05 13.57 9.15
CA HIS A 330 -21.39 14.67 8.43
C HIS A 330 -21.76 16.02 9.02
N VAL A 331 -20.97 17.05 8.72
CA VAL A 331 -21.29 18.42 9.08
C VAL A 331 -22.65 18.79 8.46
N HIS A 332 -23.58 19.22 9.31
CA HIS A 332 -24.95 19.57 8.92
C HIS A 332 -25.44 20.81 9.68
N GLY A 333 -26.38 21.53 9.12
CA GLY A 333 -26.95 22.73 9.74
C GLY A 333 -26.06 23.96 9.81
N VAL A 334 -24.82 23.90 9.20
CA VAL A 334 -23.88 25.01 9.17
C VAL A 334 -23.25 25.13 7.78
N GLN A 335 -22.87 26.34 7.40
CA GLN A 335 -22.09 26.60 6.19
C GLN A 335 -20.60 26.53 6.53
N VAL A 336 -19.84 25.68 5.83
CA VAL A 336 -18.40 25.56 6.02
C VAL A 336 -17.70 26.80 5.43
N THR A 337 -17.08 27.60 6.27
CA THR A 337 -16.30 28.78 5.86
C THR A 337 -14.81 28.49 5.71
N LYS A 338 -14.30 27.45 6.41
CA LYS A 338 -12.94 27.00 6.33
C LYS A 338 -12.87 25.48 6.43
N GLU A 339 -12.34 24.83 5.40
CA GLU A 339 -12.17 23.37 5.39
C GLU A 339 -11.10 22.93 6.42
N ALA A 340 -11.37 21.79 7.08
CA ALA A 340 -10.38 21.13 7.91
C ALA A 340 -9.44 20.29 7.03
N PRO A 341 -8.15 20.12 7.40
CA PRO A 341 -7.18 19.38 6.57
C PRO A 341 -7.54 17.90 6.39
N ASN A 342 -8.34 17.35 7.29
CA ASN A 342 -8.77 15.96 7.33
C ASN A 342 -10.27 15.73 7.03
N TYR A 343 -11.01 16.80 6.74
CA TYR A 343 -12.42 16.74 6.38
C TYR A 343 -12.72 17.72 5.25
N ARG A 344 -13.34 17.23 4.18
CA ARG A 344 -13.87 18.05 3.08
C ARG A 344 -15.36 17.73 2.93
N SER A 345 -16.17 18.76 2.85
CA SER A 345 -17.55 18.63 2.42
C SER A 345 -17.57 18.30 0.91
N ASN A 346 -18.37 17.31 0.54
CA ASN A 346 -18.60 16.97 -0.87
C ASN A 346 -19.41 18.07 -1.54
#